data_52147e76e044941f22e86b9a37cc0ab1
#
_entry.id   52147e76e044941f22e86b9a37cc0ab1
#
_cell.length_a   1.000
_cell.length_b   1.000
_cell.length_c   1.000
_cell.angle_alpha   90.00
_cell.angle_beta   90.00
_cell.angle_gamma   90.00
#
_symmetry.space_group_name_H-M   'P 1'
#
loop_
_entity.id
_entity.type
_entity.pdbx_description
1 polymer ?
#
loop_
_entity_poly.entity_id
_entity_poly.type
_entity_poly.pdbx_seq_one_letter_code
_entity_poly.pdbx_strand_id
1 'polypeptide(L)'
;MKISNITYLNFRNLENSSVDLSDKINVFYGKNAQGKTSLLEAIYYSSTGISFKTKKTSEMIKYNFDEFISSISYQDYIANNKISVRFKNIAGAKKEFFFNKKRISQTDFYGKINIIAYIPEDIILINGSPKNRRDFFDIEISQIDKEYLSNLKNYDKLLKIRNKYLKENKRNSAEFAIYEKEFIKYASYIIFTRIEYVKSLSIILNLQYRKLFNIAQELNLKYETSLDKTAKVTIEMIQESLKKEISQKKYQEDRYKFSLVGPHKDAYKFLLNGYEAKISASQGEKKSIIFSLKLSEIEIIKKNRKENPVVIIDDITSYFDEDRRKSILDFFNKRDIQVLISSTDKLDIEAKNFYVEKGIIEDESNINKWNSNI
;
A
#
# COMPACT_ATOMS: atom_id res chain seq x y z
N MET A 1 -4.44 -15.07 -7.93
CA MET A 1 -3.68 -14.17 -8.83
C MET A 1 -2.21 -14.45 -8.67
N LYS A 2 -1.46 -14.61 -9.79
CA LYS A 2 -0.03 -14.97 -9.79
C LYS A 2 0.71 -14.13 -10.83
N ILE A 3 1.83 -13.55 -10.44
CA ILE A 3 2.73 -12.83 -11.36
C ILE A 3 3.66 -13.86 -12.00
N SER A 4 3.66 -13.96 -13.32
CA SER A 4 4.52 -14.87 -14.07
C SER A 4 5.83 -14.24 -14.51
N ASN A 5 5.83 -12.93 -14.76
CA ASN A 5 7.01 -12.22 -15.26
C ASN A 5 7.03 -10.77 -14.84
N ILE A 6 8.22 -10.23 -14.61
CA ILE A 6 8.50 -8.79 -14.46
C ILE A 6 9.52 -8.37 -15.51
N THR A 7 9.23 -7.30 -16.24
CA THR A 7 10.15 -6.64 -17.18
C THR A 7 10.35 -5.20 -16.75
N TYR A 8 11.58 -4.72 -16.70
CA TYR A 8 11.91 -3.35 -16.34
C TYR A 8 13.02 -2.78 -17.22
N LEU A 9 12.90 -1.49 -17.50
CA LEU A 9 13.87 -0.71 -18.28
C LEU A 9 14.18 0.57 -17.50
N ASN A 10 15.46 0.88 -17.33
CA ASN A 10 15.98 2.10 -16.69
C ASN A 10 15.38 2.35 -15.28
N PHE A 11 15.22 1.30 -14.49
CA PHE A 11 14.65 1.39 -13.15
C PHE A 11 15.74 1.31 -12.08
N ARG A 12 15.92 2.38 -11.31
CA ARG A 12 16.89 2.45 -10.21
C ARG A 12 18.30 2.02 -10.65
N ASN A 13 18.90 1.11 -9.90
CA ASN A 13 20.22 0.51 -10.17
C ASN A 13 20.13 -0.85 -10.88
N LEU A 14 18.95 -1.23 -11.39
CA LEU A 14 18.78 -2.49 -12.09
C LEU A 14 19.29 -2.43 -13.51
N GLU A 15 19.91 -3.53 -13.98
CA GLU A 15 20.19 -3.72 -15.40
C GLU A 15 18.91 -4.16 -16.12
N ASN A 16 18.67 -3.61 -17.32
CA ASN A 16 17.45 -3.88 -18.07
C ASN A 16 17.27 -5.38 -18.29
N SER A 17 16.16 -5.95 -17.85
CA SER A 17 15.94 -7.39 -17.88
C SER A 17 14.45 -7.77 -17.83
N SER A 18 14.23 -9.06 -18.02
CA SER A 18 12.96 -9.75 -17.83
C SER A 18 13.20 -10.98 -16.95
N VAL A 19 12.42 -11.13 -15.89
CA VAL A 19 12.57 -12.19 -14.89
C VAL A 19 11.29 -12.99 -14.79
N ASP A 20 11.38 -14.29 -15.04
CA ASP A 20 10.25 -15.22 -14.89
C ASP A 20 10.15 -15.73 -13.47
N LEU A 21 8.98 -15.63 -12.88
CA LEU A 21 8.69 -15.98 -11.49
C LEU A 21 7.96 -17.31 -11.39
N SER A 22 8.12 -17.99 -10.25
CA SER A 22 7.29 -19.15 -9.90
C SER A 22 6.00 -18.71 -9.23
N ASP A 23 4.99 -19.54 -9.29
CA ASP A 23 3.67 -19.30 -8.70
C ASP A 23 3.64 -19.34 -7.16
N LYS A 24 4.73 -19.80 -6.55
CA LYS A 24 4.86 -19.97 -5.10
C LYS A 24 5.85 -18.96 -4.52
N ILE A 25 6.89 -19.42 -3.87
CA ILE A 25 7.91 -18.60 -3.24
C ILE A 25 9.05 -18.34 -4.21
N ASN A 26 9.43 -17.07 -4.34
CA ASN A 26 10.58 -16.58 -5.09
C ASN A 26 11.51 -15.85 -4.12
N VAL A 27 12.77 -16.24 -4.05
CA VAL A 27 13.77 -15.65 -3.17
C VAL A 27 14.83 -14.95 -3.99
N PHE A 28 14.99 -13.64 -3.75
CA PHE A 28 16.03 -12.81 -4.33
C PHE A 28 17.10 -12.58 -3.27
N TYR A 29 18.26 -13.23 -3.39
CA TYR A 29 19.31 -13.15 -2.38
C TYR A 29 20.61 -12.59 -2.95
N GLY A 30 21.47 -12.07 -2.06
CA GLY A 30 22.75 -11.44 -2.39
C GLY A 30 23.10 -10.34 -1.42
N LYS A 31 24.30 -9.76 -1.53
CA LYS A 31 24.80 -8.71 -0.62
C LYS A 31 23.88 -7.48 -0.60
N ASN A 32 24.01 -6.65 0.43
CA ASN A 32 23.26 -5.39 0.52
C ASN A 32 23.61 -4.44 -0.64
N ALA A 33 22.64 -3.60 -1.01
CA ALA A 33 22.75 -2.61 -2.10
C ALA A 33 22.90 -3.20 -3.52
N GLN A 34 22.70 -4.51 -3.74
CA GLN A 34 22.82 -5.13 -5.05
C GLN A 34 21.60 -4.98 -5.97
N GLY A 35 20.45 -4.49 -5.47
CA GLY A 35 19.25 -4.26 -6.30
C GLY A 35 18.04 -5.09 -5.89
N LYS A 36 18.13 -5.95 -4.86
CA LYS A 36 17.02 -6.80 -4.38
C LYS A 36 15.74 -6.00 -4.09
N THR A 37 15.85 -5.00 -3.21
CA THR A 37 14.72 -4.12 -2.87
C THR A 37 14.26 -3.29 -4.08
N SER A 38 15.16 -2.91 -5.00
CA SER A 38 14.79 -2.19 -6.22
C SER A 38 13.92 -3.06 -7.14
N LEU A 39 14.18 -4.36 -7.21
CA LEU A 39 13.34 -5.31 -7.97
C LEU A 39 11.95 -5.44 -7.32
N LEU A 40 11.89 -5.65 -6.01
CA LEU A 40 10.62 -5.72 -5.28
C LEU A 40 9.82 -4.41 -5.41
N GLU A 41 10.52 -3.26 -5.40
CA GLU A 41 9.92 -1.95 -5.64
C GLU A 41 9.37 -1.84 -7.07
N ALA A 42 10.09 -2.34 -8.09
CA ALA A 42 9.61 -2.35 -9.47
C ALA A 42 8.31 -3.17 -9.62
N ILE A 43 8.24 -4.33 -8.96
CA ILE A 43 7.03 -5.18 -8.95
C ILE A 43 5.87 -4.46 -8.24
N TYR A 44 6.11 -3.91 -7.06
CA TYR A 44 5.09 -3.15 -6.31
C TYR A 44 4.61 -1.92 -7.09
N TYR A 45 5.54 -1.18 -7.69
CA TYR A 45 5.24 0.00 -8.50
C TYR A 45 4.44 -0.37 -9.76
N SER A 46 4.78 -1.46 -10.42
CA SER A 46 4.03 -1.96 -11.58
C SER A 46 2.60 -2.38 -11.23
N SER A 47 2.34 -2.76 -9.97
CA SER A 47 1.01 -3.17 -9.49
C SER A 47 0.16 -2.00 -9.01
N THR A 48 0.79 -1.01 -8.37
CA THR A 48 0.08 0.08 -7.67
C THR A 48 0.31 1.46 -8.30
N GLY A 49 1.35 1.64 -9.10
CA GLY A 49 1.79 2.95 -9.58
C GLY A 49 2.38 3.83 -8.47
N ILE A 50 2.69 3.28 -7.30
CA ILE A 50 3.24 3.98 -6.13
C ILE A 50 4.51 3.27 -5.68
N SER A 51 5.54 4.02 -5.29
CA SER A 51 6.72 3.46 -4.63
C SER A 51 6.50 3.39 -3.12
N PHE A 52 6.98 2.32 -2.49
CA PHE A 52 7.02 2.23 -1.03
C PHE A 52 8.26 2.91 -0.44
N LYS A 53 9.27 3.27 -1.25
CA LYS A 53 10.51 3.94 -0.80
C LYS A 53 10.46 5.45 -0.92
N THR A 54 9.85 5.98 -2.00
CA THR A 54 9.89 7.40 -2.31
C THR A 54 8.56 7.94 -2.81
N LYS A 55 8.28 9.20 -2.47
CA LYS A 55 7.14 9.94 -3.04
C LYS A 55 7.48 10.61 -4.37
N LYS A 56 8.77 10.71 -4.73
CA LYS A 56 9.24 11.35 -5.96
C LYS A 56 9.53 10.28 -7.02
N THR A 57 8.62 10.14 -7.97
CA THR A 57 8.74 9.14 -9.05
C THR A 57 10.04 9.27 -9.87
N SER A 58 10.57 10.49 -10.02
CA SER A 58 11.85 10.74 -10.72
C SER A 58 13.05 10.05 -10.07
N GLU A 59 13.02 9.79 -8.76
CA GLU A 59 14.10 9.08 -8.06
C GLU A 59 14.19 7.60 -8.41
N MET A 60 13.21 7.05 -9.13
CA MET A 60 13.22 5.67 -9.63
C MET A 60 13.83 5.52 -11.03
N ILE A 61 14.13 6.64 -11.70
CA ILE A 61 14.82 6.60 -12.99
C ILE A 61 16.28 6.22 -12.77
N LYS A 62 16.82 5.30 -13.61
CA LYS A 62 18.24 4.97 -13.63
C LYS A 62 19.06 6.21 -13.99
N TYR A 63 20.23 6.37 -13.36
CA TYR A 63 21.12 7.49 -13.62
C TYR A 63 21.44 7.62 -15.12
N ASN A 64 21.49 8.85 -15.66
CA ASN A 64 21.66 9.20 -17.08
C ASN A 64 20.48 8.82 -18.01
N PHE A 65 19.31 8.52 -17.47
CA PHE A 65 18.10 8.33 -18.27
C PHE A 65 17.00 9.31 -17.86
N ASP A 66 16.02 9.53 -18.73
CA ASP A 66 14.91 10.45 -18.50
C ASP A 66 13.57 9.75 -18.31
N GLU A 67 13.55 8.43 -18.47
CA GLU A 67 12.35 7.62 -18.34
C GLU A 67 12.67 6.22 -17.82
N PHE A 68 11.65 5.60 -17.24
CA PHE A 68 11.67 4.16 -16.98
C PHE A 68 10.34 3.52 -17.40
N ILE A 69 10.39 2.21 -17.63
CA ILE A 69 9.20 1.37 -17.83
C ILE A 69 9.30 0.18 -16.88
N SER A 70 8.20 -0.14 -16.21
CA SER A 70 8.08 -1.37 -15.45
C SER A 70 6.78 -2.07 -15.79
N SER A 71 6.82 -3.38 -16.06
CA SER A 71 5.71 -4.16 -16.60
C SER A 71 5.63 -5.50 -15.90
N ILE A 72 4.42 -5.94 -15.57
CA ILE A 72 4.12 -7.25 -14.99
C ILE A 72 3.21 -8.02 -15.93
N SER A 73 3.57 -9.28 -16.21
CA SER A 73 2.65 -10.30 -16.75
C SER A 73 2.11 -11.12 -15.59
N TYR A 74 0.80 -11.34 -15.56
CA TYR A 74 0.14 -12.07 -14.49
C TYR A 74 -1.05 -12.87 -15.01
N GLN A 75 -1.40 -13.90 -14.29
CA GLN A 75 -2.58 -14.71 -14.52
C GLN A 75 -3.63 -14.41 -13.45
N ASP A 76 -4.84 -14.10 -13.87
CA ASP A 76 -6.04 -14.13 -13.05
C ASP A 76 -6.90 -15.36 -13.41
N TYR A 77 -8.10 -15.48 -12.84
CA TYR A 77 -8.98 -16.62 -13.13
C TYR A 77 -9.44 -16.70 -14.58
N ILE A 78 -9.33 -15.63 -15.36
CA ILE A 78 -9.92 -15.51 -16.70
C ILE A 78 -8.86 -15.60 -17.78
N ALA A 79 -7.72 -14.92 -17.63
CA ALA A 79 -6.74 -14.75 -18.69
C ALA A 79 -5.34 -14.39 -18.21
N ASN A 80 -4.38 -14.53 -19.12
CA ASN A 80 -3.06 -13.92 -18.98
C ASN A 80 -3.13 -12.44 -19.36
N ASN A 81 -2.72 -11.58 -18.47
CA ASN A 81 -2.78 -10.14 -18.61
C ASN A 81 -1.40 -9.50 -18.45
N LYS A 82 -1.22 -8.31 -19.00
CA LYS A 82 -0.03 -7.50 -18.82
C LYS A 82 -0.42 -6.10 -18.39
N ILE A 83 0.20 -5.62 -17.30
CA ILE A 83 0.12 -4.22 -16.89
C ILE A 83 1.49 -3.58 -16.99
N SER A 84 1.51 -2.27 -17.29
CA SER A 84 2.75 -1.51 -17.40
C SER A 84 2.57 -0.10 -16.89
N VAL A 85 3.61 0.42 -16.25
CA VAL A 85 3.72 1.84 -15.90
C VAL A 85 4.94 2.40 -16.59
N ARG A 86 4.75 3.52 -17.29
CA ARG A 86 5.82 4.32 -17.88
C ARG A 86 5.87 5.67 -17.19
N PHE A 87 7.03 6.09 -16.79
CA PHE A 87 7.26 7.43 -16.28
C PHE A 87 8.31 8.14 -17.12
N LYS A 88 7.98 9.37 -17.54
CA LYS A 88 8.87 10.27 -18.29
C LYS A 88 9.07 11.54 -17.51
N ASN A 89 10.29 12.04 -17.47
CA ASN A 89 10.66 13.31 -16.84
C ASN A 89 11.19 14.34 -17.87
N ILE A 90 10.76 14.23 -19.12
CA ILE A 90 11.10 15.14 -20.23
C ILE A 90 9.95 16.16 -20.35
N ALA A 91 10.27 17.44 -20.35
CA ALA A 91 9.27 18.54 -20.47
C ALA A 91 8.12 18.47 -19.45
N GLY A 92 8.40 17.94 -18.25
CA GLY A 92 7.44 17.74 -17.16
C GLY A 92 7.19 16.27 -16.84
N ALA A 93 6.96 15.99 -15.55
CA ALA A 93 6.75 14.64 -15.06
C ALA A 93 5.43 14.05 -15.58
N LYS A 94 5.49 12.96 -16.34
CA LYS A 94 4.31 12.29 -16.90
C LYS A 94 4.34 10.81 -16.58
N LYS A 95 3.26 10.33 -15.93
CA LYS A 95 3.01 8.92 -15.63
C LYS A 95 1.90 8.38 -16.53
N GLU A 96 2.15 7.25 -17.16
CA GLU A 96 1.22 6.58 -18.06
C GLU A 96 1.02 5.14 -17.62
N PHE A 97 -0.25 4.67 -17.66
CA PHE A 97 -0.66 3.34 -17.26
C PHE A 97 -1.22 2.57 -18.46
N PHE A 98 -0.85 1.30 -18.55
CA PHE A 98 -1.30 0.44 -19.66
C PHE A 98 -1.82 -0.89 -19.12
N PHE A 99 -2.87 -1.39 -19.76
CA PHE A 99 -3.42 -2.73 -19.58
C PHE A 99 -3.53 -3.41 -20.97
N ASN A 100 -2.86 -4.54 -21.14
CA ASN A 100 -2.78 -5.27 -22.41
C ASN A 100 -2.44 -4.34 -23.60
N LYS A 101 -1.39 -3.52 -23.43
CA LYS A 101 -0.89 -2.50 -24.37
C LYS A 101 -1.82 -1.28 -24.58
N LYS A 102 -3.06 -1.28 -24.07
CA LYS A 102 -3.96 -0.13 -24.14
C LYS A 102 -3.70 0.82 -22.98
N ARG A 103 -3.63 2.12 -23.28
CA ARG A 103 -3.53 3.15 -22.24
C ARG A 103 -4.83 3.25 -21.47
N ILE A 104 -4.74 3.26 -20.15
CA ILE A 104 -5.88 3.34 -19.24
C ILE A 104 -5.68 4.45 -18.20
N SER A 105 -6.75 4.81 -17.50
CA SER A 105 -6.66 5.75 -16.38
C SER A 105 -5.98 5.10 -15.16
N GLN A 106 -5.43 5.91 -14.28
CA GLN A 106 -4.89 5.42 -13.01
C GLN A 106 -5.96 4.71 -12.17
N THR A 107 -7.22 5.16 -12.23
CA THR A 107 -8.32 4.55 -11.48
C THR A 107 -8.65 3.15 -12.01
N ASP A 108 -8.58 2.94 -13.33
CA ASP A 108 -8.79 1.63 -13.93
C ASP A 108 -7.60 0.69 -13.75
N PHE A 109 -6.40 1.25 -13.58
CA PHE A 109 -5.18 0.51 -13.33
C PHE A 109 -5.14 -0.05 -11.90
N TYR A 110 -5.56 0.74 -10.92
CA TYR A 110 -5.55 0.36 -9.52
C TYR A 110 -6.43 -0.86 -9.24
N GLY A 111 -5.92 -1.81 -8.45
CA GLY A 111 -6.62 -3.06 -8.13
C GLY A 111 -6.72 -4.05 -9.30
N LYS A 112 -5.94 -3.88 -10.39
CA LYS A 112 -5.74 -4.92 -11.40
C LYS A 112 -4.93 -6.08 -10.85
N ILE A 113 -3.92 -5.78 -10.03
CA ILE A 113 -3.19 -6.72 -9.19
C ILE A 113 -3.31 -6.23 -7.75
N ASN A 114 -3.72 -7.13 -6.85
CA ASN A 114 -3.69 -6.86 -5.43
C ASN A 114 -2.35 -7.35 -4.88
N ILE A 115 -1.61 -6.46 -4.26
CA ILE A 115 -0.27 -6.72 -3.75
C ILE A 115 -0.11 -6.14 -2.35
N ILE A 116 0.50 -6.89 -1.47
CA ILE A 116 0.82 -6.48 -0.10
C ILE A 116 2.33 -6.49 0.06
N ALA A 117 2.91 -5.39 0.46
CA ALA A 117 4.33 -5.32 0.77
C ALA A 117 4.54 -5.23 2.29
N TYR A 118 5.42 -6.08 2.81
CA TYR A 118 5.99 -6.00 4.13
C TYR A 118 7.42 -5.50 4.00
N ILE A 119 7.69 -4.30 4.47
CA ILE A 119 8.96 -3.60 4.32
C ILE A 119 9.48 -3.07 5.65
N PRO A 120 10.80 -2.89 5.83
CA PRO A 120 11.39 -2.34 7.05
C PRO A 120 10.77 -1.01 7.49
N GLU A 121 10.44 -0.16 6.56
CA GLU A 121 9.87 1.17 6.79
C GLU A 121 8.43 1.14 7.33
N ASP A 122 7.72 0.01 7.28
CA ASP A 122 6.34 -0.11 7.78
C ASP A 122 6.23 0.20 9.28
N ILE A 123 7.32 0.17 10.02
CA ILE A 123 7.37 0.61 11.43
C ILE A 123 6.88 2.06 11.61
N ILE A 124 6.90 2.86 10.53
CA ILE A 124 6.35 4.22 10.51
C ILE A 124 4.83 4.23 10.73
N LEU A 125 4.13 3.13 10.45
CA LEU A 125 2.69 3.01 10.70
C LEU A 125 2.37 3.07 12.21
N ILE A 126 3.30 2.63 13.05
CA ILE A 126 3.17 2.73 14.50
C ILE A 126 3.79 4.04 15.01
N ASN A 127 5.05 4.32 14.66
CA ASN A 127 5.83 5.42 15.22
C ASN A 127 5.56 6.76 14.56
N GLY A 128 5.08 6.78 13.31
CA GLY A 128 4.96 7.96 12.48
C GLY A 128 3.74 8.84 12.79
N SER A 129 3.50 9.77 11.89
CA SER A 129 2.41 10.73 11.97
C SER A 129 1.04 10.13 11.59
N PRO A 130 -0.08 10.75 11.99
CA PRO A 130 -1.40 10.35 11.49
C PRO A 130 -1.50 10.34 9.96
N LYS A 131 -0.76 11.22 9.29
CA LYS A 131 -0.73 11.27 7.82
C LYS A 131 -0.17 9.98 7.21
N ASN A 132 0.90 9.40 7.78
CA ASN A 132 1.47 8.14 7.29
C ASN A 132 0.43 7.02 7.32
N ARG A 133 -0.34 6.93 8.39
CA ARG A 133 -1.41 5.94 8.53
C ARG A 133 -2.57 6.19 7.56
N ARG A 134 -2.98 7.46 7.36
CA ARG A 134 -4.01 7.77 6.36
C ARG A 134 -3.55 7.40 4.95
N ASP A 135 -2.36 7.84 4.56
CA ASP A 135 -1.78 7.53 3.24
C ASP A 135 -1.75 5.99 3.00
N PHE A 136 -1.38 5.22 4.03
CA PHE A 136 -1.34 3.76 3.98
C PHE A 136 -2.75 3.15 3.79
N PHE A 137 -3.70 3.46 4.69
CA PHE A 137 -5.05 2.90 4.59
C PHE A 137 -5.79 3.35 3.33
N ASP A 138 -5.52 4.56 2.84
CA ASP A 138 -6.09 5.03 1.56
C ASP A 138 -5.59 4.19 0.38
N ILE A 139 -4.33 3.75 0.40
CA ILE A 139 -3.78 2.81 -0.59
C ILE A 139 -4.50 1.47 -0.47
N GLU A 140 -4.58 0.89 0.73
CA GLU A 140 -5.15 -0.45 0.94
C GLU A 140 -6.64 -0.50 0.57
N ILE A 141 -7.43 0.47 1.01
CA ILE A 141 -8.86 0.55 0.65
C ILE A 141 -9.02 0.73 -0.86
N SER A 142 -8.18 1.55 -1.49
CA SER A 142 -8.25 1.79 -2.94
C SER A 142 -7.96 0.56 -3.79
N GLN A 143 -7.22 -0.44 -3.29
CA GLN A 143 -6.99 -1.70 -4.00
C GLN A 143 -8.27 -2.53 -4.15
N ILE A 144 -9.19 -2.41 -3.20
CA ILE A 144 -10.42 -3.22 -3.16
C ILE A 144 -11.67 -2.43 -3.55
N ASP A 145 -11.63 -1.11 -3.45
CA ASP A 145 -12.76 -0.21 -3.72
C ASP A 145 -12.35 0.92 -4.69
N LYS A 146 -12.80 0.81 -5.95
CA LYS A 146 -12.55 1.82 -6.99
C LYS A 146 -13.34 3.11 -6.78
N GLU A 147 -14.51 3.01 -6.19
CA GLU A 147 -15.35 4.17 -5.87
C GLU A 147 -14.67 5.01 -4.78
N TYR A 148 -14.10 4.35 -3.77
CA TYR A 148 -13.29 5.02 -2.75
C TYR A 148 -12.13 5.81 -3.38
N LEU A 149 -11.35 5.21 -4.28
CA LEU A 149 -10.26 5.90 -4.97
C LEU A 149 -10.73 7.11 -5.76
N SER A 150 -11.87 6.99 -6.45
CA SER A 150 -12.47 8.11 -7.20
C SER A 150 -12.89 9.25 -6.28
N ASN A 151 -13.60 8.92 -5.18
CA ASN A 151 -14.04 9.90 -4.20
C ASN A 151 -12.86 10.57 -3.49
N LEU A 152 -11.79 9.81 -3.18
CA LEU A 152 -10.57 10.35 -2.58
C LEU A 152 -9.89 11.40 -3.48
N LYS A 153 -9.75 11.11 -4.79
CA LYS A 153 -9.19 12.05 -5.76
C LYS A 153 -10.04 13.33 -5.90
N ASN A 154 -11.35 13.19 -5.95
CA ASN A 154 -12.26 14.33 -6.05
C ASN A 154 -12.22 15.17 -4.77
N TYR A 155 -12.18 14.51 -3.61
CA TYR A 155 -12.02 15.16 -2.32
C TYR A 155 -10.72 15.97 -2.24
N ASP A 156 -9.58 15.39 -2.61
CA ASP A 156 -8.27 16.07 -2.60
C ASP A 156 -8.25 17.30 -3.52
N LYS A 157 -8.91 17.21 -4.69
CA LYS A 157 -9.08 18.34 -5.60
C LYS A 157 -9.90 19.44 -4.95
N LEU A 158 -11.05 19.09 -4.37
CA LEU A 158 -11.94 20.05 -3.71
C LEU A 158 -11.32 20.67 -2.46
N LEU A 159 -10.57 19.89 -1.69
CA LEU A 159 -9.82 20.42 -0.53
C LEU A 159 -8.84 21.52 -0.94
N LYS A 160 -8.13 21.36 -2.06
CA LYS A 160 -7.23 22.40 -2.60
C LYS A 160 -8.01 23.64 -3.05
N ILE A 161 -9.13 23.45 -3.76
CA ILE A 161 -10.00 24.54 -4.21
C ILE A 161 -10.57 25.29 -2.98
N ARG A 162 -11.15 24.56 -2.01
CA ARG A 162 -11.71 25.15 -0.78
C ARG A 162 -10.66 25.97 -0.03
N ASN A 163 -9.45 25.44 0.14
CA ASN A 163 -8.35 26.15 0.79
C ASN A 163 -7.92 27.40 0.01
N LYS A 164 -7.98 27.40 -1.34
CA LYS A 164 -7.72 28.59 -2.16
C LYS A 164 -8.76 29.68 -1.90
N TYR A 165 -10.05 29.31 -1.90
CA TYR A 165 -11.14 30.28 -1.62
C TYR A 165 -11.05 30.86 -0.20
N LEU A 166 -10.66 30.05 0.80
CA LEU A 166 -10.43 30.55 2.17
C LEU A 166 -9.27 31.56 2.22
N LYS A 167 -8.19 31.31 1.51
CA LYS A 167 -7.05 32.23 1.41
C LYS A 167 -7.44 33.55 0.74
N GLU A 168 -8.30 33.51 -0.27
CA GLU A 168 -8.80 34.69 -1.01
C GLU A 168 -9.96 35.40 -0.32
N ASN A 169 -10.39 34.97 0.88
CA ASN A 169 -11.56 35.51 1.61
C ASN A 169 -12.89 35.40 0.84
N LYS A 170 -13.01 34.37 -0.04
CA LYS A 170 -14.18 34.16 -0.92
C LYS A 170 -15.17 33.13 -0.39
N ARG A 171 -15.21 32.85 0.91
CA ARG A 171 -16.14 31.88 1.52
C ARG A 171 -17.62 32.16 1.21
N ASN A 172 -18.01 33.45 1.07
CA ASN A 172 -19.39 33.82 0.86
C ASN A 172 -19.80 33.87 -0.63
N SER A 173 -18.95 33.35 -1.54
CA SER A 173 -19.31 33.28 -2.96
C SER A 173 -20.25 32.09 -3.24
N ALA A 174 -21.08 32.19 -4.29
CA ALA A 174 -21.96 31.09 -4.71
C ALA A 174 -21.20 29.86 -5.12
N GLU A 175 -20.03 30.04 -5.76
CA GLU A 175 -19.15 28.93 -6.16
C GLU A 175 -18.59 28.17 -4.95
N PHE A 176 -18.23 28.89 -3.87
CA PHE A 176 -17.75 28.22 -2.65
C PHE A 176 -18.82 27.33 -2.05
N ALA A 177 -20.08 27.77 -2.01
CA ALA A 177 -21.19 26.97 -1.50
C ALA A 177 -21.38 25.66 -2.30
N ILE A 178 -21.22 25.72 -3.64
CA ILE A 178 -21.28 24.53 -4.51
C ILE A 178 -20.12 23.59 -4.17
N TYR A 179 -18.88 24.11 -4.10
CA TYR A 179 -17.71 23.27 -3.76
C TYR A 179 -17.78 22.69 -2.35
N GLU A 180 -18.33 23.42 -1.38
CA GLU A 180 -18.49 22.93 0.00
C GLU A 180 -19.50 21.78 0.06
N LYS A 181 -20.60 21.86 -0.69
CA LYS A 181 -21.59 20.77 -0.81
C LYS A 181 -20.96 19.49 -1.36
N GLU A 182 -20.22 19.57 -2.46
CA GLU A 182 -19.52 18.43 -3.06
C GLU A 182 -18.38 17.92 -2.15
N PHE A 183 -17.66 18.81 -1.48
CA PHE A 183 -16.65 18.45 -0.49
C PHE A 183 -17.22 17.59 0.64
N ILE A 184 -18.38 17.98 1.20
CA ILE A 184 -19.06 17.21 2.25
C ILE A 184 -19.51 15.85 1.72
N LYS A 185 -20.04 15.78 0.50
CA LYS A 185 -20.46 14.53 -0.14
C LYS A 185 -19.29 13.53 -0.26
N TYR A 186 -18.15 13.94 -0.80
CA TYR A 186 -17.00 13.05 -0.92
C TYR A 186 -16.36 12.75 0.43
N ALA A 187 -16.28 13.71 1.34
CA ALA A 187 -15.77 13.53 2.69
C ALA A 187 -16.58 12.47 3.45
N SER A 188 -17.90 12.52 3.37
CA SER A 188 -18.77 11.57 4.08
C SER A 188 -18.62 10.14 3.57
N TYR A 189 -18.51 9.95 2.26
CA TYR A 189 -18.25 8.63 1.70
C TYR A 189 -16.90 8.05 2.17
N ILE A 190 -15.85 8.87 2.14
CA ILE A 190 -14.50 8.46 2.59
C ILE A 190 -14.54 8.05 4.07
N ILE A 191 -15.15 8.86 4.93
CA ILE A 191 -15.24 8.58 6.37
C ILE A 191 -16.04 7.29 6.62
N PHE A 192 -17.19 7.14 5.97
CA PHE A 192 -18.03 5.94 6.08
C PHE A 192 -17.25 4.68 5.69
N THR A 193 -16.60 4.70 4.54
CA THR A 193 -15.82 3.55 4.05
C THR A 193 -14.66 3.21 4.99
N ARG A 194 -13.97 4.21 5.53
CA ARG A 194 -12.89 4.00 6.52
C ARG A 194 -13.40 3.38 7.81
N ILE A 195 -14.57 3.81 8.31
CA ILE A 195 -15.22 3.23 9.51
C ILE A 195 -15.50 1.74 9.27
N GLU A 196 -16.16 1.39 8.17
CA GLU A 196 -16.52 -0.01 7.87
C GLU A 196 -15.30 -0.89 7.62
N TYR A 197 -14.28 -0.34 6.93
CA TYR A 197 -13.00 -1.03 6.72
C TYR A 197 -12.30 -1.33 8.04
N VAL A 198 -12.13 -0.33 8.92
CA VAL A 198 -11.45 -0.49 10.20
C VAL A 198 -12.21 -1.45 11.12
N LYS A 199 -13.53 -1.39 11.13
CA LYS A 199 -14.38 -2.33 11.88
C LYS A 199 -14.11 -3.78 11.49
N SER A 200 -14.06 -4.06 10.19
CA SER A 200 -13.77 -5.40 9.67
C SER A 200 -12.32 -5.81 9.92
N LEU A 201 -11.38 -4.91 9.65
CA LEU A 201 -9.95 -5.17 9.79
C LEU A 201 -9.54 -5.38 11.25
N SER A 202 -10.06 -4.60 12.21
CA SER A 202 -9.68 -4.69 13.62
C SER A 202 -9.99 -6.06 14.23
N ILE A 203 -11.10 -6.68 13.84
CA ILE A 203 -11.47 -8.05 14.29
C ILE A 203 -10.41 -9.06 13.78
N ILE A 204 -10.09 -9.01 12.49
CA ILE A 204 -9.13 -9.94 11.88
C ILE A 204 -7.74 -9.70 12.45
N LEU A 205 -7.35 -8.43 12.62
CA LEU A 205 -6.07 -8.02 13.19
C LEU A 205 -5.85 -8.59 14.60
N ASN A 206 -6.85 -8.49 15.46
CA ASN A 206 -6.79 -9.07 16.81
C ASN A 206 -6.63 -10.59 16.76
N LEU A 207 -7.40 -11.27 15.90
CA LEU A 207 -7.30 -12.72 15.74
C LEU A 207 -5.93 -13.17 15.24
N GLN A 208 -5.37 -12.49 14.22
CA GLN A 208 -4.05 -12.81 13.67
C GLN A 208 -2.95 -12.56 14.72
N TYR A 209 -3.00 -11.44 15.43
CA TYR A 209 -2.02 -11.10 16.46
C TYR A 209 -2.00 -12.13 17.59
N ARG A 210 -3.17 -12.47 18.14
CA ARG A 210 -3.30 -13.46 19.21
C ARG A 210 -2.84 -14.84 18.80
N LYS A 211 -3.19 -15.25 17.58
CA LYS A 211 -2.82 -16.58 17.06
C LYS A 211 -1.32 -16.75 16.86
N LEU A 212 -0.62 -15.70 16.42
CA LEU A 212 0.77 -15.80 15.99
C LEU A 212 1.78 -15.38 17.06
N PHE A 213 1.39 -14.47 17.94
CA PHE A 213 2.35 -13.84 18.83
C PHE A 213 2.01 -13.96 20.32
N ASN A 214 0.80 -13.58 20.74
CA ASN A 214 0.43 -13.64 22.15
C ASN A 214 -1.10 -13.72 22.34
N ILE A 215 -1.56 -14.87 22.77
CA ILE A 215 -2.99 -15.13 23.00
C ILE A 215 -3.61 -14.30 24.15
N ALA A 216 -2.77 -13.85 25.10
CA ALA A 216 -3.22 -13.08 26.25
C ALA A 216 -3.37 -11.58 25.97
N GLN A 217 -2.81 -11.09 24.86
CA GLN A 217 -2.88 -9.67 24.49
C GLN A 217 -4.02 -9.38 23.53
N GLU A 218 -4.59 -8.19 23.65
CA GLU A 218 -5.64 -7.68 22.76
C GLU A 218 -5.09 -6.55 21.90
N LEU A 219 -5.19 -6.70 20.57
CA LEU A 219 -4.77 -5.68 19.60
C LEU A 219 -5.99 -5.10 18.90
N ASN A 220 -6.20 -3.80 19.04
CA ASN A 220 -7.29 -3.08 18.40
C ASN A 220 -6.78 -1.99 17.47
N LEU A 221 -7.44 -1.82 16.32
CA LEU A 221 -7.29 -0.68 15.44
C LEU A 221 -8.52 0.21 15.60
N LYS A 222 -8.31 1.50 15.93
CA LYS A 222 -9.38 2.50 16.02
C LYS A 222 -9.22 3.55 14.94
N TYR A 223 -10.34 3.93 14.35
CA TYR A 223 -10.46 5.13 13.52
C TYR A 223 -11.07 6.24 14.35
N GLU A 224 -10.37 7.37 14.47
CA GLU A 224 -10.81 8.55 15.21
C GLU A 224 -11.15 9.64 14.19
N THR A 225 -12.39 10.06 14.22
CA THR A 225 -12.94 11.17 13.46
C THR A 225 -13.61 12.13 14.45
N SER A 226 -13.84 13.35 14.02
CA SER A 226 -14.55 14.37 14.82
C SER A 226 -16.04 14.12 15.01
N LEU A 227 -16.56 13.04 14.39
CA LEU A 227 -17.98 12.69 14.45
C LEU A 227 -18.35 12.07 15.79
N ASP A 228 -19.57 12.39 16.27
CA ASP A 228 -20.15 11.72 17.44
C ASP A 228 -20.33 10.22 17.19
N LYS A 229 -19.89 9.41 18.15
CA LYS A 229 -19.94 7.95 18.06
C LYS A 229 -21.37 7.46 18.29
N THR A 230 -22.04 7.09 17.22
CA THR A 230 -23.34 6.38 17.28
C THR A 230 -23.17 4.91 16.92
N ALA A 231 -24.01 4.06 17.44
CA ALA A 231 -23.95 2.61 17.21
C ALA A 231 -24.13 2.20 15.74
N LYS A 232 -24.85 3.01 14.97
CA LYS A 232 -25.09 2.80 13.54
C LYS A 232 -24.82 4.11 12.81
N VAL A 233 -23.78 4.15 11.98
CA VAL A 233 -23.35 5.32 11.22
C VAL A 233 -23.85 5.19 9.79
N THR A 234 -24.50 6.24 9.24
CA THR A 234 -24.87 6.32 7.82
C THR A 234 -24.18 7.51 7.17
N ILE A 235 -24.13 7.53 5.84
CA ILE A 235 -23.52 8.62 5.07
C ILE A 235 -24.25 9.95 5.36
N GLU A 236 -25.57 9.92 5.49
CA GLU A 236 -26.40 11.11 5.78
C GLU A 236 -26.05 11.70 7.15
N MET A 237 -25.92 10.85 8.18
CA MET A 237 -25.51 11.30 9.53
C MET A 237 -24.13 11.93 9.51
N ILE A 238 -23.19 11.36 8.74
CA ILE A 238 -21.85 11.92 8.57
C ILE A 238 -21.94 13.27 7.88
N GLN A 239 -22.76 13.43 6.83
CA GLN A 239 -22.93 14.71 6.12
C GLN A 239 -23.46 15.79 7.06
N GLU A 240 -24.44 15.47 7.88
CA GLU A 240 -25.01 16.44 8.83
C GLU A 240 -24.01 16.84 9.92
N SER A 241 -23.27 15.86 10.46
CA SER A 241 -22.22 16.14 11.43
C SER A 241 -21.10 17.01 10.83
N LEU A 242 -20.66 16.73 9.59
CA LEU A 242 -19.68 17.56 8.90
C LEU A 242 -20.17 18.99 8.69
N LYS A 243 -21.43 19.20 8.27
CA LYS A 243 -22.03 20.53 8.12
C LYS A 243 -22.00 21.29 9.45
N LYS A 244 -22.42 20.66 10.54
CA LYS A 244 -22.41 21.24 11.87
C LYS A 244 -21.01 21.63 12.31
N GLU A 245 -20.05 20.73 12.16
CA GLU A 245 -18.64 20.98 12.54
C GLU A 245 -17.98 22.09 11.70
N ILE A 246 -18.22 22.11 10.39
CA ILE A 246 -17.74 23.18 9.49
C ILE A 246 -18.30 24.53 9.94
N SER A 247 -19.60 24.57 10.28
CA SER A 247 -20.22 25.79 10.78
C SER A 247 -19.61 26.27 12.11
N GLN A 248 -19.36 25.34 13.04
CA GLN A 248 -18.73 25.66 14.34
C GLN A 248 -17.28 26.14 14.19
N LYS A 249 -16.53 25.58 13.23
CA LYS A 249 -15.12 25.97 12.98
C LYS A 249 -14.95 27.09 11.96
N LYS A 250 -16.05 27.68 11.47
CA LYS A 250 -16.04 28.73 10.44
C LYS A 250 -15.05 29.86 10.74
N TYR A 251 -15.13 30.45 11.94
CA TYR A 251 -14.23 31.53 12.36
C TYR A 251 -12.75 31.09 12.38
N GLN A 252 -12.47 29.89 12.84
CA GLN A 252 -11.10 29.37 12.89
C GLN A 252 -10.55 29.12 11.49
N GLU A 253 -11.35 28.54 10.58
CA GLU A 253 -10.95 28.32 9.19
C GLU A 253 -10.70 29.64 8.45
N ASP A 254 -11.53 30.68 8.71
CA ASP A 254 -11.36 32.02 8.14
C ASP A 254 -10.10 32.71 8.67
N ARG A 255 -9.72 32.43 9.93
CA ARG A 255 -8.47 32.93 10.54
C ARG A 255 -7.25 32.20 10.02
N TYR A 256 -7.28 30.85 9.97
CA TYR A 256 -6.14 30.03 9.56
C TYR A 256 -5.99 29.87 8.05
N LYS A 257 -7.01 30.22 7.27
CA LYS A 257 -7.04 30.17 5.81
C LYS A 257 -6.91 28.75 5.23
N PHE A 258 -7.35 27.73 5.97
CA PHE A 258 -7.40 26.33 5.50
C PHE A 258 -8.49 25.54 6.21
N SER A 259 -8.88 24.42 5.58
CA SER A 259 -9.93 23.52 6.08
C SER A 259 -9.45 22.78 7.33
N LEU A 260 -10.27 22.82 8.39
CA LEU A 260 -10.02 22.18 9.68
C LEU A 260 -10.86 20.90 9.89
N VAL A 261 -11.84 20.66 9.04
CA VAL A 261 -12.83 19.59 9.13
C VAL A 261 -12.73 18.67 7.93
N GLY A 262 -12.82 17.35 8.15
CA GLY A 262 -12.88 16.33 7.11
C GLY A 262 -11.82 15.22 7.26
N PRO A 263 -11.89 14.18 6.40
CA PRO A 263 -11.09 12.96 6.52
C PRO A 263 -9.56 13.17 6.47
N HIS A 264 -9.08 14.32 5.99
CA HIS A 264 -7.66 14.69 6.04
C HIS A 264 -7.16 15.04 7.45
N LYS A 265 -8.06 15.18 8.43
CA LYS A 265 -7.76 15.42 9.87
C LYS A 265 -7.90 14.18 10.72
N ASP A 266 -8.58 13.14 10.25
CA ASP A 266 -8.84 11.93 11.00
C ASP A 266 -7.56 11.14 11.32
N ALA A 267 -7.64 10.27 12.32
CA ALA A 267 -6.52 9.48 12.78
C ALA A 267 -6.85 7.99 12.90
N TYR A 268 -5.83 7.17 12.71
CA TYR A 268 -5.88 5.73 13.03
C TYR A 268 -4.96 5.49 14.23
N LYS A 269 -5.40 4.66 15.18
CA LYS A 269 -4.62 4.30 16.37
C LYS A 269 -4.58 2.79 16.56
N PHE A 270 -3.39 2.26 16.75
CA PHE A 270 -3.18 0.89 17.18
C PHE A 270 -3.14 0.87 18.71
N LEU A 271 -3.99 0.05 19.33
CA LEU A 271 -4.08 -0.09 20.76
C LEU A 271 -3.73 -1.53 21.15
N LEU A 272 -2.70 -1.69 21.98
CA LEU A 272 -2.31 -2.98 22.57
C LEU A 272 -2.74 -2.97 24.03
N ASN A 273 -3.62 -3.89 24.42
CA ASN A 273 -4.24 -3.94 25.75
C ASN A 273 -4.87 -2.60 26.19
N GLY A 274 -5.48 -1.88 25.25
CA GLY A 274 -6.10 -0.57 25.48
C GLY A 274 -5.18 0.64 25.43
N TYR A 275 -3.85 0.45 25.43
CA TYR A 275 -2.86 1.53 25.38
C TYR A 275 -2.34 1.77 23.96
N GLU A 276 -2.03 3.01 23.62
CA GLU A 276 -1.52 3.35 22.28
C GLU A 276 -0.17 2.67 22.03
N ALA A 277 -0.11 1.77 21.04
CA ALA A 277 1.07 0.96 20.72
C ALA A 277 2.32 1.79 20.37
N LYS A 278 2.13 3.02 19.89
CA LYS A 278 3.23 3.97 19.66
C LYS A 278 4.06 4.19 20.92
N ILE A 279 3.43 4.26 22.08
CA ILE A 279 4.04 4.60 23.37
C ILE A 279 4.37 3.33 24.16
N SER A 280 3.43 2.38 24.24
CA SER A 280 3.49 1.24 25.15
C SER A 280 4.18 0.00 24.59
N ALA A 281 4.17 -0.19 23.25
CA ALA A 281 4.67 -1.42 22.67
C ALA A 281 6.21 -1.40 22.50
N SER A 282 6.85 -2.52 22.82
CA SER A 282 8.26 -2.79 22.54
C SER A 282 8.52 -2.85 21.01
N GLN A 283 9.78 -2.80 20.60
CA GLN A 283 10.13 -2.90 19.18
C GLN A 283 9.69 -4.24 18.57
N GLY A 284 9.80 -5.34 19.32
CA GLY A 284 9.33 -6.66 18.89
C GLY A 284 7.82 -6.70 18.71
N GLU A 285 7.05 -6.17 19.66
CA GLU A 285 5.58 -6.06 19.57
C GLU A 285 5.15 -5.18 18.39
N LYS A 286 5.83 -4.06 18.14
CA LYS A 286 5.55 -3.22 16.98
C LYS A 286 5.73 -3.97 15.66
N LYS A 287 6.80 -4.76 15.51
CA LYS A 287 7.01 -5.64 14.36
C LYS A 287 5.88 -6.68 14.24
N SER A 288 5.48 -7.27 15.37
CA SER A 288 4.37 -8.24 15.42
C SER A 288 3.03 -7.62 15.02
N ILE A 289 2.76 -6.38 15.45
CA ILE A 289 1.57 -5.61 15.05
C ILE A 289 1.55 -5.39 13.55
N ILE A 290 2.66 -4.92 12.95
CA ILE A 290 2.76 -4.70 11.51
C ILE A 290 2.56 -5.99 10.74
N PHE A 291 3.19 -7.08 11.17
CA PHE A 291 3.03 -8.36 10.49
C PHE A 291 1.58 -8.87 10.55
N SER A 292 0.94 -8.77 11.72
CA SER A 292 -0.48 -9.13 11.88
C SER A 292 -1.38 -8.26 11.01
N LEU A 293 -1.06 -6.97 10.85
CA LEU A 293 -1.77 -6.06 9.96
C LEU A 293 -1.71 -6.57 8.51
N LYS A 294 -0.50 -6.87 8.00
CA LYS A 294 -0.32 -7.38 6.63
C LYS A 294 -1.03 -8.70 6.37
N LEU A 295 -1.02 -9.61 7.35
CA LEU A 295 -1.79 -10.85 7.24
C LEU A 295 -3.30 -10.60 7.23
N SER A 296 -3.76 -9.59 7.99
CA SER A 296 -5.17 -9.22 8.01
C SER A 296 -5.63 -8.60 6.70
N GLU A 297 -4.76 -7.83 6.04
CA GLU A 297 -4.99 -7.28 4.69
C GLU A 297 -5.17 -8.39 3.66
N ILE A 298 -4.39 -9.50 3.75
CA ILE A 298 -4.59 -10.67 2.88
C ILE A 298 -6.03 -11.21 3.00
N GLU A 299 -6.53 -11.37 4.22
CA GLU A 299 -7.88 -11.88 4.45
C GLU A 299 -8.96 -10.89 3.95
N ILE A 300 -8.75 -9.59 4.13
CA ILE A 300 -9.66 -8.56 3.61
C ILE A 300 -9.69 -8.57 2.08
N ILE A 301 -8.53 -8.61 1.42
CA ILE A 301 -8.45 -8.68 -0.04
C ILE A 301 -9.11 -9.96 -0.55
N LYS A 302 -8.80 -11.10 0.03
CA LYS A 302 -9.38 -12.40 -0.34
C LYS A 302 -10.91 -12.39 -0.20
N LYS A 303 -11.46 -11.81 0.87
CA LYS A 303 -12.90 -11.67 1.07
C LYS A 303 -13.56 -10.82 -0.02
N ASN A 304 -12.94 -9.69 -0.39
CA ASN A 304 -13.53 -8.72 -1.32
C ASN A 304 -13.29 -9.08 -2.80
N ARG A 305 -12.12 -9.66 -3.12
CA ARG A 305 -11.71 -9.98 -4.51
C ARG A 305 -11.87 -11.45 -4.86
N LYS A 306 -12.09 -12.32 -3.87
CA LYS A 306 -12.15 -13.79 -4.02
C LYS A 306 -10.86 -14.39 -4.59
N GLU A 307 -9.76 -13.66 -4.51
CA GLU A 307 -8.43 -14.03 -4.98
C GLU A 307 -7.38 -13.73 -3.92
N ASN A 308 -6.33 -14.53 -3.85
CA ASN A 308 -5.19 -14.23 -2.99
C ASN A 308 -4.37 -13.09 -3.61
N PRO A 309 -3.93 -12.10 -2.81
CA PRO A 309 -2.96 -11.11 -3.26
C PRO A 309 -1.57 -11.74 -3.44
N VAL A 310 -0.69 -11.05 -4.16
CA VAL A 310 0.75 -11.33 -4.15
C VAL A 310 1.35 -10.65 -2.92
N VAL A 311 2.30 -11.32 -2.26
CA VAL A 311 2.96 -10.79 -1.06
C VAL A 311 4.43 -10.51 -1.35
N ILE A 312 4.89 -9.34 -1.00
CA ILE A 312 6.30 -8.93 -1.00
C ILE A 312 6.79 -8.89 0.46
N ILE A 313 7.97 -9.46 0.71
CA ILE A 313 8.67 -9.36 1.99
C ILE A 313 10.09 -8.88 1.72
N ASP A 314 10.37 -7.62 2.05
CA ASP A 314 11.71 -7.06 1.88
C ASP A 314 12.53 -7.29 3.16
N ASP A 315 13.73 -7.87 2.99
CA ASP A 315 14.71 -8.14 4.04
C ASP A 315 14.17 -9.01 5.21
N ILE A 316 13.64 -10.19 4.88
CA ILE A 316 13.06 -11.12 5.88
C ILE A 316 14.04 -11.47 7.02
N THR A 317 15.33 -11.45 6.73
CA THR A 317 16.39 -11.85 7.70
C THR A 317 16.62 -10.81 8.78
N SER A 318 16.44 -9.53 8.50
CA SER A 318 16.58 -8.46 9.51
C SER A 318 15.36 -8.31 10.42
N TYR A 319 14.22 -8.85 9.99
CA TYR A 319 12.94 -8.66 10.69
C TYR A 319 12.61 -9.76 11.67
N PHE A 320 12.91 -11.03 11.32
CA PHE A 320 12.47 -12.19 12.06
C PHE A 320 13.65 -13.11 12.41
N ASP A 321 13.61 -13.64 13.62
CA ASP A 321 14.42 -14.79 14.00
C ASP A 321 14.05 -16.03 13.15
N GLU A 322 14.88 -17.05 13.22
CA GLU A 322 14.78 -18.23 12.37
C GLU A 322 13.45 -18.98 12.56
N ASP A 323 12.99 -19.13 13.79
CA ASP A 323 11.74 -19.85 14.12
C ASP A 323 10.51 -19.11 13.55
N ARG A 324 10.49 -17.79 13.68
CA ARG A 324 9.42 -16.97 13.13
C ARG A 324 9.44 -16.95 11.61
N ARG A 325 10.62 -16.89 10.98
CA ARG A 325 10.75 -17.00 9.51
C ARG A 325 10.15 -18.30 9.01
N LYS A 326 10.50 -19.45 9.63
CA LYS A 326 9.98 -20.76 9.27
C LYS A 326 8.45 -20.79 9.41
N SER A 327 7.90 -20.32 10.51
CA SER A 327 6.45 -20.27 10.74
C SER A 327 5.71 -19.40 9.71
N ILE A 328 6.30 -18.28 9.29
CA ILE A 328 5.75 -17.38 8.27
C ILE A 328 5.76 -18.03 6.90
N LEU A 329 6.86 -18.68 6.53
CA LEU A 329 6.98 -19.35 5.23
C LEU A 329 6.05 -20.57 5.12
N ASP A 330 5.91 -21.33 6.19
CA ASP A 330 4.92 -22.42 6.29
C ASP A 330 3.48 -21.92 6.15
N PHE A 331 3.18 -20.75 6.72
CA PHE A 331 1.87 -20.12 6.58
C PHE A 331 1.52 -19.82 5.12
N PHE A 332 2.48 -19.31 4.35
CA PHE A 332 2.27 -18.97 2.94
C PHE A 332 2.23 -20.22 2.05
N ASN A 333 3.10 -21.21 2.29
CA ASN A 333 3.11 -22.45 1.54
C ASN A 333 1.77 -23.19 1.62
N LYS A 334 1.13 -23.20 2.79
CA LYS A 334 -0.17 -23.86 3.01
C LYS A 334 -1.37 -23.15 2.36
N ARG A 335 -1.20 -21.89 1.87
CA ARG A 335 -2.32 -21.04 1.44
C ARG A 335 -2.37 -20.69 -0.04
N ASP A 336 -1.51 -21.28 -0.86
CA ASP A 336 -1.42 -20.96 -2.30
C ASP A 336 -1.28 -19.45 -2.57
N ILE A 337 -0.44 -18.77 -1.79
CA ILE A 337 -0.11 -17.35 -1.94
C ILE A 337 1.27 -17.26 -2.58
N GLN A 338 1.38 -16.48 -3.66
CA GLN A 338 2.68 -16.16 -4.24
C GLN A 338 3.40 -15.15 -3.36
N VAL A 339 4.67 -15.48 -3.00
CA VAL A 339 5.50 -14.63 -2.16
C VAL A 339 6.81 -14.30 -2.87
N LEU A 340 7.20 -13.05 -2.80
CA LEU A 340 8.43 -12.50 -3.36
C LEU A 340 9.27 -11.99 -2.19
N ILE A 341 10.42 -12.60 -1.94
CA ILE A 341 11.22 -12.35 -0.73
C ILE A 341 12.60 -11.84 -1.11
N SER A 342 13.07 -10.78 -0.46
CA SER A 342 14.50 -10.46 -0.48
C SER A 342 15.19 -10.94 0.80
N SER A 343 16.45 -11.39 0.65
CA SER A 343 17.29 -11.86 1.75
C SER A 343 18.76 -11.52 1.49
N THR A 344 19.58 -11.44 2.52
CA THR A 344 21.05 -11.37 2.37
C THR A 344 21.62 -12.70 1.94
N ASP A 345 21.05 -13.78 2.45
CA ASP A 345 21.52 -15.14 2.23
C ASP A 345 20.42 -15.99 1.57
N LYS A 346 20.84 -17.07 0.94
CA LYS A 346 19.92 -18.08 0.43
C LYS A 346 19.15 -18.69 1.60
N LEU A 347 17.84 -18.82 1.44
CA LEU A 347 16.98 -19.42 2.45
C LEU A 347 16.91 -20.94 2.24
N ASP A 348 16.96 -21.72 3.31
CA ASP A 348 16.77 -23.18 3.28
C ASP A 348 15.28 -23.54 3.22
N ILE A 349 14.67 -23.29 2.06
CA ILE A 349 13.25 -23.54 1.77
C ILE A 349 13.06 -23.96 0.32
N GLU A 350 11.94 -24.63 0.02
CA GLU A 350 11.51 -24.87 -1.35
C GLU A 350 11.06 -23.57 -2.01
N ALA A 351 11.89 -23.00 -2.87
CA ALA A 351 11.64 -21.74 -3.56
C ALA A 351 12.38 -21.66 -4.90
N LYS A 352 11.90 -20.82 -5.80
CA LYS A 352 12.69 -20.38 -6.95
C LYS A 352 13.68 -19.33 -6.48
N ASN A 353 14.98 -19.60 -6.65
CA ASN A 353 16.05 -18.75 -6.14
C ASN A 353 16.69 -17.93 -7.25
N PHE A 354 16.94 -16.67 -6.95
CA PHE A 354 17.59 -15.71 -7.83
C PHE A 354 18.76 -15.05 -7.10
N TYR A 355 19.96 -15.16 -7.68
CA TYR A 355 21.11 -14.42 -7.19
C TYR A 355 21.10 -13.00 -7.75
N VAL A 356 21.34 -12.02 -6.90
CA VAL A 356 21.29 -10.59 -7.27
C VAL A 356 22.62 -9.93 -7.01
N GLU A 357 23.29 -9.49 -8.08
CA GLU A 357 24.55 -8.78 -8.01
C GLU A 357 24.59 -7.62 -9.01
N LYS A 358 25.00 -6.43 -8.56
CA LYS A 358 25.14 -5.19 -9.36
C LYS A 358 23.93 -4.88 -10.26
N GLY A 359 22.73 -5.15 -9.77
CA GLY A 359 21.49 -4.93 -10.52
C GLY A 359 21.13 -6.01 -11.54
N ILE A 360 21.93 -7.05 -11.66
CA ILE A 360 21.66 -8.24 -12.49
C ILE A 360 20.95 -9.28 -11.64
N ILE A 361 19.92 -9.89 -12.21
CA ILE A 361 19.09 -10.94 -11.55
C ILE A 361 19.34 -12.25 -12.31
N GLU A 362 19.95 -13.21 -11.65
CA GLU A 362 20.27 -14.49 -12.24
C GLU A 362 19.43 -15.61 -11.62
N ASP A 363 18.71 -16.35 -12.47
CA ASP A 363 17.96 -17.55 -12.05
C ASP A 363 18.93 -18.70 -11.81
N GLU A 364 19.01 -19.20 -10.56
CA GLU A 364 19.92 -20.31 -10.22
C GLU A 364 19.64 -21.59 -10.99
N SER A 365 18.43 -21.84 -11.44
CA SER A 365 18.11 -23.02 -12.25
C SER A 365 18.86 -23.02 -13.59
N ASN A 366 19.25 -21.84 -14.08
CA ASN A 366 20.06 -21.70 -15.30
C ASN A 366 21.56 -21.86 -15.02
N ILE A 367 22.03 -21.44 -13.85
CA ILE A 367 23.45 -21.55 -13.45
C ILE A 367 23.82 -23.03 -13.31
N ASN A 368 22.96 -23.85 -12.70
CA ASN A 368 23.20 -25.26 -12.52
C ASN A 368 23.20 -26.08 -13.83
N LYS A 369 22.48 -25.61 -14.87
CA LYS A 369 22.52 -26.22 -16.21
C LYS A 369 23.85 -26.00 -16.95
N TRP A 370 24.53 -24.88 -16.69
CA TRP A 370 25.86 -24.63 -17.24
C TRP A 370 26.93 -25.54 -16.62
N ASN A 371 26.87 -25.72 -15.30
CA ASN A 371 27.82 -26.55 -14.56
C ASN A 371 27.63 -28.08 -14.76
N SER A 372 26.45 -28.52 -15.20
CA SER A 372 26.18 -29.93 -15.51
C SER A 372 26.54 -30.35 -16.96
N ASN A 373 26.91 -29.36 -17.80
CA ASN A 373 27.34 -29.59 -19.20
C ASN A 373 28.87 -29.42 -19.41
N ILE A 374 29.63 -29.27 -18.32
CA ILE A 374 31.08 -29.36 -18.26
C ILE A 374 31.48 -30.63 -17.52
#